data_84275cea0e4a7df98961748058989993
#
_entry.id   84275cea0e4a7df98961748058989993
#
_cell.length_a   1.000
_cell.length_b   1.000
_cell.length_c   1.000
_cell.angle_alpha   90.00
_cell.angle_beta   90.00
_cell.angle_gamma   90.00
#
_symmetry.space_group_name_H-M   'P 1'
#
loop_
_entity.id
_entity.type
_entity.pdbx_description
1 polymer ?
#
loop_
_entity_poly.entity_id
_entity_poly.type
_entity_poly.pdbx_seq_one_letter_code
_entity_poly.pdbx_strand_id
1 'polypeptide(L)'
;MNEKRIATESASMQQSHNGHPASGQNSPEETNGFAVNEAVLIIADEAEFARSVVGRWQMERIVPAFTLMSSDLCQTANFSVHGIAILGPRVRGREAVLSALENSGIPALVVAADGDASQVRSMRPRALVLRQTDGWLDVLIQMAGEILRRAEAQRYLQHAEQVVAASQRHATLGRYMLEMRHGLNNCLTSVLGNAELLLLEPGMLSAEARDQVHTIHTMAMRMHEVMQRFSSLESEMQFAEKGSHSETARVSQSPVSGA
;
A
#
# COMPACT_ATOMS: atom_id res chain seq x y z
N MET A 1 8.92 64.07 -11.86
CA MET A 1 9.69 64.25 -10.59
C MET A 1 10.28 62.91 -10.24
N ASN A 2 11.51 62.83 -10.58
CA ASN A 2 12.75 62.43 -9.89
C ASN A 2 12.82 60.93 -9.60
N GLU A 3 13.61 60.25 -10.36
CA GLU A 3 15.10 60.12 -10.26
C GLU A 3 15.50 59.31 -9.04
N LYS A 4 16.34 58.32 -9.04
CA LYS A 4 17.64 57.98 -9.66
C LYS A 4 18.01 56.60 -9.12
N ARG A 5 18.53 55.70 -9.96
CA ARG A 5 19.98 55.40 -10.15
C ARG A 5 20.62 54.75 -8.92
N ILE A 6 21.42 53.68 -8.97
CA ILE A 6 22.61 53.24 -9.75
C ILE A 6 22.95 51.87 -9.18
N ALA A 7 23.12 50.79 -9.90
CA ALA A 7 24.35 50.22 -10.48
C ALA A 7 25.50 49.99 -9.45
N THR A 8 26.13 48.88 -9.35
CA THR A 8 27.21 48.30 -10.15
C THR A 8 27.77 47.09 -9.42
N GLU A 9 28.04 46.05 -10.19
CA GLU A 9 29.37 45.39 -10.43
C GLU A 9 29.98 44.65 -9.24
N SER A 10 30.50 43.53 -9.32
CA SER A 10 31.30 42.77 -10.26
C SER A 10 31.98 41.59 -9.57
N ALA A 11 32.09 40.55 -10.30
CA ALA A 11 33.30 39.72 -10.49
C ALA A 11 33.67 38.62 -9.46
N SER A 12 33.64 37.44 -10.01
CA SER A 12 34.73 36.45 -10.09
C SER A 12 35.27 35.76 -8.83
N MET A 13 35.14 34.47 -8.71
CA MET A 13 36.24 33.57 -9.04
C MET A 13 35.93 32.13 -8.67
N GLN A 14 36.19 31.27 -9.60
CA GLN A 14 36.39 29.84 -9.56
C GLN A 14 37.02 29.33 -8.27
N GLN A 15 36.53 28.21 -7.76
CA GLN A 15 37.43 27.07 -7.49
C GLN A 15 36.64 25.78 -7.34
N SER A 16 37.03 24.85 -8.17
CA SER A 16 36.76 23.43 -8.17
C SER A 16 37.08 22.78 -6.83
N HIS A 17 36.17 22.01 -6.25
CA HIS A 17 36.57 20.90 -5.41
C HIS A 17 35.63 19.70 -5.66
N ASN A 18 36.24 18.71 -6.31
CA ASN A 18 35.75 17.35 -6.37
C ASN A 18 35.58 16.81 -4.93
N GLY A 19 34.36 16.55 -4.54
CA GLY A 19 34.01 15.81 -3.35
C GLY A 19 33.03 14.73 -3.74
N HIS A 20 33.50 13.50 -3.91
CA HIS A 20 32.71 12.30 -3.93
C HIS A 20 31.86 12.24 -2.65
N PRO A 21 30.54 12.11 -2.70
CA PRO A 21 29.82 11.61 -1.56
C PRO A 21 29.89 10.07 -1.58
N ALA A 22 30.53 9.56 -0.56
CA ALA A 22 30.48 8.17 -0.17
C ALA A 22 29.04 7.67 -0.18
N SER A 23 28.80 6.61 -0.91
CA SER A 23 27.61 5.76 -0.86
C SER A 23 27.51 5.17 0.55
N GLY A 24 26.80 5.87 1.43
CA GLY A 24 26.25 5.32 2.66
C GLY A 24 25.13 4.38 2.26
N GLN A 25 25.42 3.09 2.25
CA GLN A 25 24.42 2.05 2.31
C GLN A 25 23.71 2.19 3.66
N ASN A 26 22.60 2.93 3.68
CA ASN A 26 21.62 2.78 4.74
C ASN A 26 20.94 1.40 4.51
N SER A 27 21.46 0.41 5.18
CA SER A 27 20.68 -0.78 5.49
C SER A 27 19.38 -0.32 6.15
N PRO A 28 18.21 -0.79 5.71
CA PRO A 28 17.00 -0.55 6.47
C PRO A 28 17.19 -1.23 7.83
N GLU A 29 17.36 -0.41 8.88
CA GLU A 29 17.17 -0.90 10.24
C GLU A 29 15.82 -1.59 10.27
N GLU A 30 15.84 -2.87 10.54
CA GLU A 30 14.68 -3.65 10.92
C GLU A 30 14.05 -2.98 12.16
N THR A 31 13.24 -1.98 11.93
CA THR A 31 12.28 -1.48 12.91
C THR A 31 11.27 -2.61 13.11
N ASN A 32 11.61 -3.51 14.03
CA ASN A 32 10.74 -4.52 14.60
C ASN A 32 9.68 -3.79 15.45
N GLY A 33 8.82 -3.02 14.81
CA GLY A 33 7.73 -2.29 15.41
C GLY A 33 6.43 -2.68 14.72
N PHE A 34 5.43 -3.02 15.50
CA PHE A 34 4.07 -3.09 15.01
C PHE A 34 3.76 -1.85 14.17
N ALA A 35 3.23 -2.04 12.96
CA ALA A 35 2.83 -0.94 12.10
C ALA A 35 1.85 -0.02 12.85
N VAL A 36 1.78 1.24 12.46
CA VAL A 36 1.02 2.31 13.14
C VAL A 36 -0.47 1.97 13.42
N ASN A 37 -1.01 0.91 12.80
CA ASN A 37 -2.38 0.41 12.99
C ASN A 37 -2.50 -0.74 14.00
N GLU A 38 -1.49 -1.00 14.82
CA GLU A 38 -1.48 -2.07 15.81
C GLU A 38 -1.59 -1.56 17.24
N ALA A 39 -2.08 -0.35 17.40
CA ALA A 39 -2.37 0.21 18.71
C ALA A 39 -3.47 -0.61 19.41
N VAL A 40 -3.25 -0.92 20.67
CA VAL A 40 -4.22 -1.55 21.55
C VAL A 40 -5.03 -0.45 22.23
N LEU A 41 -6.33 -0.47 22.04
CA LEU A 41 -7.25 0.41 22.75
C LEU A 41 -7.65 -0.24 24.08
N ILE A 42 -7.36 0.41 25.19
CA ILE A 42 -7.79 -0.02 26.53
C ILE A 42 -8.89 0.94 27.00
N ILE A 43 -10.10 0.40 27.14
CA ILE A 43 -11.26 1.15 27.64
C ILE A 43 -11.51 0.73 29.07
N ALA A 44 -11.28 1.64 30.00
CA ALA A 44 -11.46 1.38 31.41
C ALA A 44 -11.78 2.68 32.17
N ASP A 45 -12.75 2.63 33.05
CA ASP A 45 -13.07 3.73 33.97
C ASP A 45 -12.20 3.69 35.22
N GLU A 46 -11.56 2.55 35.50
CA GLU A 46 -10.58 2.37 36.59
C GLU A 46 -9.14 2.41 36.04
N ALA A 47 -8.37 3.39 36.44
CA ALA A 47 -6.98 3.56 35.99
C ALA A 47 -6.06 2.40 36.41
N GLU A 48 -6.41 1.67 37.49
CA GLU A 48 -5.64 0.52 37.96
C GLU A 48 -5.69 -0.64 36.97
N PHE A 49 -6.85 -0.91 36.38
CA PHE A 49 -6.97 -1.93 35.34
C PHE A 49 -6.05 -1.64 34.14
N ALA A 50 -6.11 -0.41 33.63
CA ALA A 50 -5.27 -0.02 32.49
C ALA A 50 -3.79 -0.12 32.83
N ARG A 51 -3.38 0.32 34.01
CA ARG A 51 -1.98 0.20 34.48
C ARG A 51 -1.52 -1.25 34.60
N SER A 52 -2.38 -2.14 35.11
CA SER A 52 -2.06 -3.57 35.25
C SER A 52 -1.85 -4.22 33.87
N VAL A 53 -2.71 -3.93 32.90
CA VAL A 53 -2.59 -4.46 31.53
C VAL A 53 -1.31 -3.94 30.86
N VAL A 54 -1.09 -2.64 30.88
CA VAL A 54 0.11 -2.03 30.26
C VAL A 54 1.38 -2.53 30.94
N GLY A 55 1.41 -2.53 32.29
CA GLY A 55 2.58 -2.98 33.05
C GLY A 55 2.95 -4.43 32.80
N ARG A 56 1.94 -5.32 32.68
CA ARG A 56 2.22 -6.72 32.33
C ARG A 56 2.69 -6.86 30.87
N TRP A 57 2.14 -6.09 29.94
CA TRP A 57 2.58 -6.14 28.53
C TRP A 57 3.98 -5.61 28.31
N GLN A 58 4.41 -4.63 29.11
CA GLN A 58 5.78 -4.10 29.07
C GLN A 58 6.86 -5.14 29.43
N MET A 59 6.48 -6.26 30.04
CA MET A 59 7.38 -7.38 30.29
C MET A 59 7.57 -8.30 29.08
N GLU A 60 6.76 -8.13 28.05
CA GLU A 60 6.87 -8.89 26.80
C GLU A 60 7.96 -8.30 25.89
N ARG A 61 8.50 -9.16 25.01
CA ARG A 61 9.54 -8.75 24.05
C ARG A 61 9.05 -7.71 23.03
N ILE A 62 7.76 -7.76 22.68
CA ILE A 62 7.13 -6.87 21.72
C ILE A 62 5.98 -6.16 22.40
N VAL A 63 6.07 -4.84 22.48
CA VAL A 63 5.10 -3.99 23.16
C VAL A 63 4.39 -3.12 22.11
N PRO A 64 3.06 -3.24 21.94
CA PRO A 64 2.30 -2.40 21.04
C PRO A 64 2.16 -0.96 21.57
N ALA A 65 1.72 -0.05 20.73
CA ALA A 65 1.26 1.25 21.18
C ALA A 65 -0.08 1.11 21.92
N PHE A 66 -0.29 1.89 22.99
CA PHE A 66 -1.51 1.87 23.76
C PHE A 66 -2.26 3.20 23.67
N THR A 67 -3.56 3.10 23.50
CA THR A 67 -4.48 4.21 23.69
C THR A 67 -5.36 3.89 24.91
N LEU A 68 -5.34 4.76 25.90
CA LEU A 68 -6.16 4.62 27.09
C LEU A 68 -7.36 5.55 26.99
N MET A 69 -8.56 5.02 27.21
CA MET A 69 -9.80 5.76 27.06
C MET A 69 -10.78 5.40 28.18
N SER A 70 -11.51 6.40 28.67
CA SER A 70 -12.67 6.18 29.54
C SER A 70 -13.93 5.91 28.69
N SER A 71 -14.94 5.28 29.31
CA SER A 71 -16.20 4.96 28.63
C SER A 71 -16.92 6.19 28.05
N ASP A 72 -16.82 7.33 28.72
CA ASP A 72 -17.51 8.58 28.31
C ASP A 72 -17.03 9.11 26.97
N LEU A 73 -15.76 8.85 26.61
CA LEU A 73 -15.17 9.30 25.34
C LEU A 73 -15.47 8.37 24.15
N CYS A 74 -15.98 7.18 24.42
CA CYS A 74 -16.20 6.18 23.37
C CYS A 74 -17.27 6.55 22.34
N GLN A 75 -18.19 7.47 22.67
CA GLN A 75 -19.27 7.87 21.76
C GLN A 75 -18.80 8.75 20.61
N THR A 76 -17.70 9.47 20.79
CA THR A 76 -17.15 10.43 19.80
C THR A 76 -15.82 9.96 19.21
N ALA A 77 -15.29 8.85 19.68
CA ALA A 77 -13.96 8.37 19.29
C ALA A 77 -13.97 7.63 17.95
N ASN A 78 -12.90 7.84 17.18
CA ASN A 78 -12.63 7.02 16.01
C ASN A 78 -11.77 5.82 16.42
N PHE A 79 -12.31 4.63 16.26
CA PHE A 79 -11.63 3.38 16.64
C PHE A 79 -10.80 2.76 15.52
N SER A 80 -10.96 3.18 14.26
CA SER A 80 -10.38 2.54 13.06
C SER A 80 -8.86 2.42 13.05
N VAL A 81 -8.18 3.19 13.91
CA VAL A 81 -6.71 3.19 14.02
C VAL A 81 -6.17 2.10 14.97
N HIS A 82 -7.06 1.32 15.61
CA HIS A 82 -6.67 0.32 16.59
C HIS A 82 -6.86 -1.10 16.03
N GLY A 83 -5.96 -2.01 16.40
CA GLY A 83 -6.04 -3.43 16.00
C GLY A 83 -6.95 -4.26 16.89
N ILE A 84 -7.13 -3.85 18.15
CA ILE A 84 -7.96 -4.52 19.15
C ILE A 84 -8.41 -3.54 20.24
N ALA A 85 -9.58 -3.76 20.81
CA ALA A 85 -10.06 -3.08 22.00
C ALA A 85 -10.15 -4.04 23.18
N ILE A 86 -9.63 -3.63 24.34
CA ILE A 86 -9.70 -4.34 25.61
C ILE A 86 -10.61 -3.54 26.54
N LEU A 87 -11.73 -4.16 26.95
CA LEU A 87 -12.68 -3.55 27.88
C LEU A 87 -12.47 -4.08 29.30
N GLY A 88 -12.33 -3.15 30.24
CA GLY A 88 -12.23 -3.47 31.67
C GLY A 88 -13.55 -3.99 32.29
N PRO A 89 -13.49 -4.56 33.49
CA PRO A 89 -14.63 -5.21 34.13
C PRO A 89 -15.78 -4.24 34.51
N ARG A 90 -15.47 -2.99 34.80
CA ARG A 90 -16.41 -1.98 35.34
C ARG A 90 -16.59 -0.78 34.42
N VAL A 91 -16.71 -1.05 33.10
CA VAL A 91 -16.98 0.00 32.09
C VAL A 91 -18.44 0.40 32.13
N ARG A 92 -18.71 1.71 32.28
CA ARG A 92 -20.07 2.26 32.23
C ARG A 92 -20.62 2.19 30.83
N GLY A 93 -21.89 1.92 30.66
CA GLY A 93 -22.49 1.86 29.32
C GLY A 93 -21.85 0.81 28.41
N ARG A 94 -21.33 -0.29 28.96
CA ARG A 94 -20.62 -1.37 28.24
C ARG A 94 -21.30 -1.79 26.94
N GLU A 95 -22.62 -1.82 26.94
CA GLU A 95 -23.40 -2.23 25.75
C GLU A 95 -23.25 -1.23 24.59
N ALA A 96 -23.31 0.07 24.88
CA ALA A 96 -23.10 1.12 23.89
C ALA A 96 -21.67 1.11 23.35
N VAL A 97 -20.68 0.91 24.22
CA VAL A 97 -19.27 0.79 23.84
C VAL A 97 -19.04 -0.41 22.92
N LEU A 98 -19.59 -1.58 23.28
CA LEU A 98 -19.49 -2.79 22.44
C LEU A 98 -20.18 -2.61 21.09
N SER A 99 -21.33 -1.94 21.05
CA SER A 99 -22.01 -1.63 19.79
C SER A 99 -21.18 -0.71 18.91
N ALA A 100 -20.53 0.29 19.48
CA ALA A 100 -19.65 1.20 18.75
C ALA A 100 -18.42 0.48 18.17
N LEU A 101 -17.83 -0.43 18.94
CA LEU A 101 -16.69 -1.25 18.49
C LEU A 101 -17.10 -2.23 17.38
N GLU A 102 -18.24 -2.89 17.51
CA GLU A 102 -18.78 -3.78 16.46
C GLU A 102 -19.02 -3.02 15.15
N ASN A 103 -19.62 -1.83 15.22
CA ASN A 103 -19.84 -0.98 14.05
C ASN A 103 -18.52 -0.53 13.39
N SER A 104 -17.47 -0.40 14.17
CA SER A 104 -16.13 -0.05 13.68
C SER A 104 -15.34 -1.26 13.16
N GLY A 105 -15.87 -2.49 13.32
CA GLY A 105 -15.21 -3.72 12.87
C GLY A 105 -13.99 -4.14 13.67
N ILE A 106 -13.77 -3.54 14.88
CA ILE A 106 -12.62 -3.84 15.72
C ILE A 106 -12.93 -5.01 16.65
N PRO A 107 -12.06 -6.02 16.72
CA PRO A 107 -12.24 -7.11 17.68
C PRO A 107 -12.18 -6.59 19.11
N ALA A 108 -13.15 -6.98 19.92
CA ALA A 108 -13.24 -6.59 21.32
C ALA A 108 -12.99 -7.77 22.25
N LEU A 109 -12.11 -7.58 23.24
CA LEU A 109 -11.84 -8.52 24.29
C LEU A 109 -12.34 -7.90 25.63
N VAL A 110 -13.34 -8.53 26.22
CA VAL A 110 -14.01 -8.05 27.41
C VAL A 110 -13.48 -8.81 28.61
N VAL A 111 -12.90 -8.09 29.57
CA VAL A 111 -12.59 -8.68 30.87
C VAL A 111 -13.79 -8.53 31.79
N ALA A 112 -14.36 -9.65 32.21
CA ALA A 112 -15.54 -9.69 33.05
C ALA A 112 -15.17 -10.12 34.49
N ALA A 113 -15.75 -9.45 35.46
CA ALA A 113 -15.72 -9.92 36.85
C ALA A 113 -16.48 -11.25 37.01
N ASP A 114 -16.23 -11.94 38.12
CA ASP A 114 -16.95 -13.18 38.43
C ASP A 114 -18.47 -12.95 38.44
N GLY A 115 -19.19 -13.75 37.64
CA GLY A 115 -20.64 -13.67 37.48
C GLY A 115 -21.11 -12.94 36.21
N ASP A 116 -20.39 -11.94 35.71
CA ASP A 116 -20.80 -11.13 34.54
C ASP A 116 -20.50 -11.80 33.20
N ALA A 117 -19.57 -12.73 33.16
CA ALA A 117 -19.06 -13.32 31.90
C ALA A 117 -20.14 -14.06 31.08
N SER A 118 -21.09 -14.74 31.75
CA SER A 118 -22.20 -15.44 31.11
C SER A 118 -23.20 -14.45 30.49
N GLN A 119 -23.45 -13.35 31.17
CA GLN A 119 -24.36 -12.30 30.71
C GLN A 119 -23.80 -11.60 29.47
N VAL A 120 -22.52 -11.24 29.48
CA VAL A 120 -21.86 -10.62 28.33
C VAL A 120 -21.87 -11.55 27.12
N ARG A 121 -21.58 -12.85 27.30
CA ARG A 121 -21.63 -13.85 26.21
C ARG A 121 -23.02 -14.02 25.62
N SER A 122 -24.06 -13.99 26.45
CA SER A 122 -25.43 -14.12 25.96
C SER A 122 -25.87 -12.91 25.14
N MET A 123 -25.44 -11.71 25.52
CA MET A 123 -25.77 -10.46 24.84
C MET A 123 -24.94 -10.26 23.57
N ARG A 124 -23.69 -10.71 23.56
CA ARG A 124 -22.72 -10.49 22.48
C ARG A 124 -21.92 -11.75 22.16
N PRO A 125 -22.49 -12.69 21.37
CA PRO A 125 -21.83 -13.97 21.07
C PRO A 125 -20.48 -13.84 20.34
N ARG A 126 -20.24 -12.71 19.65
CA ARG A 126 -18.98 -12.43 18.93
C ARG A 126 -17.89 -11.80 19.78
N ALA A 127 -18.23 -11.27 20.96
CA ALA A 127 -17.24 -10.70 21.85
C ALA A 127 -16.44 -11.81 22.54
N LEU A 128 -15.13 -11.65 22.59
CA LEU A 128 -14.26 -12.52 23.36
C LEU A 128 -14.34 -12.11 24.81
N VAL A 129 -14.77 -13.01 25.69
CA VAL A 129 -14.97 -12.72 27.12
C VAL A 129 -13.99 -13.52 27.94
N LEU A 130 -13.13 -12.81 28.68
CA LEU A 130 -12.17 -13.37 29.61
C LEU A 130 -12.65 -13.11 31.05
N ARG A 131 -12.63 -14.14 31.91
CA ARG A 131 -12.92 -13.98 33.34
C ARG A 131 -11.67 -13.48 34.06
N GLN A 132 -11.88 -12.59 35.01
CA GLN A 132 -10.82 -12.07 35.88
C GLN A 132 -10.52 -13.08 37.00
N THR A 133 -9.80 -14.15 36.68
CA THR A 133 -9.31 -15.19 37.61
C THR A 133 -7.80 -15.05 37.78
N ASP A 134 -7.19 -15.86 38.66
CA ASP A 134 -5.73 -15.85 38.81
C ASP A 134 -5.02 -16.09 37.45
N GLY A 135 -4.01 -15.24 37.16
CA GLY A 135 -3.28 -15.30 35.89
C GLY A 135 -4.01 -14.76 34.66
N TRP A 136 -5.16 -14.10 34.82
CA TRP A 136 -5.95 -13.55 33.70
C TRP A 136 -5.16 -12.58 32.80
N LEU A 137 -4.19 -11.85 33.35
CA LEU A 137 -3.35 -10.91 32.59
C LEU A 137 -2.51 -11.63 31.54
N ASP A 138 -1.93 -12.78 31.89
CA ASP A 138 -1.13 -13.58 30.94
C ASP A 138 -1.99 -14.09 29.79
N VAL A 139 -3.18 -14.60 30.11
CA VAL A 139 -4.13 -15.06 29.12
C VAL A 139 -4.63 -13.92 28.23
N LEU A 140 -4.92 -12.76 28.83
CA LEU A 140 -5.32 -11.54 28.11
C LEU A 140 -4.28 -11.16 27.05
N ILE A 141 -3.01 -11.08 27.47
CA ILE A 141 -1.92 -10.65 26.58
C ILE A 141 -1.68 -11.66 25.47
N GLN A 142 -1.71 -12.96 25.78
CA GLN A 142 -1.62 -13.99 24.75
C GLN A 142 -2.75 -13.90 23.74
N MET A 143 -4.00 -13.77 24.19
CA MET A 143 -5.16 -13.65 23.28
C MET A 143 -5.08 -12.38 22.45
N ALA A 144 -4.77 -11.23 23.06
CA ALA A 144 -4.68 -9.98 22.36
C ALA A 144 -3.50 -9.98 21.35
N GLY A 145 -2.37 -10.54 21.73
CA GLY A 145 -1.22 -10.71 20.83
C GLY A 145 -1.53 -11.60 19.63
N GLU A 146 -2.30 -12.68 19.83
CA GLU A 146 -2.72 -13.55 18.73
C GLU A 146 -3.72 -12.86 17.79
N ILE A 147 -4.64 -12.07 18.34
CA ILE A 147 -5.58 -11.28 17.52
C ILE A 147 -4.83 -10.26 16.66
N LEU A 148 -3.86 -9.55 17.23
CA LEU A 148 -3.02 -8.60 16.50
C LEU A 148 -2.24 -9.28 15.38
N ARG A 149 -1.58 -10.41 15.65
CA ARG A 149 -0.84 -11.17 14.63
C ARG A 149 -1.73 -11.64 13.49
N ARG A 150 -2.96 -12.11 13.81
CA ARG A 150 -3.93 -12.51 12.77
C ARG A 150 -4.41 -11.33 11.94
N ALA A 151 -4.66 -10.20 12.56
CA ALA A 151 -5.05 -8.98 11.85
C ALA A 151 -3.95 -8.49 10.92
N GLU A 152 -2.69 -8.55 11.34
CA GLU A 152 -1.52 -8.24 10.52
C GLU A 152 -1.37 -9.20 9.34
N ALA A 153 -1.41 -10.50 9.58
CA ALA A 153 -1.32 -11.51 8.54
C ALA A 153 -2.44 -11.35 7.50
N GLN A 154 -3.66 -11.04 7.94
CA GLN A 154 -4.79 -10.84 7.04
C GLN A 154 -4.62 -9.57 6.19
N ARG A 155 -4.11 -8.48 6.76
CA ARG A 155 -3.78 -7.25 5.99
C ARG A 155 -2.68 -7.51 4.96
N TYR A 156 -1.65 -8.25 5.35
CA TYR A 156 -0.58 -8.63 4.43
C TYR A 156 -1.11 -9.44 3.24
N LEU A 157 -1.99 -10.43 3.50
CA LEU A 157 -2.62 -11.22 2.44
C LEU A 157 -3.48 -10.35 1.53
N GLN A 158 -4.30 -9.46 2.08
CA GLN A 158 -5.12 -8.54 1.30
C GLN A 158 -4.27 -7.61 0.41
N HIS A 159 -3.18 -7.10 0.96
CA HIS A 159 -2.24 -6.28 0.18
C HIS A 159 -1.59 -7.08 -0.96
N ALA A 160 -1.12 -8.30 -0.66
CA ALA A 160 -0.56 -9.18 -1.68
C ALA A 160 -1.57 -9.52 -2.79
N GLU A 161 -2.82 -9.81 -2.44
CA GLU A 161 -3.90 -10.05 -3.40
C GLU A 161 -4.17 -8.82 -4.29
N GLN A 162 -4.16 -7.61 -3.71
CA GLN A 162 -4.32 -6.37 -4.47
C GLN A 162 -3.19 -6.15 -5.47
N VAL A 163 -1.94 -6.41 -5.06
CA VAL A 163 -0.76 -6.32 -5.93
C VAL A 163 -0.85 -7.33 -7.08
N VAL A 164 -1.21 -8.57 -6.78
CA VAL A 164 -1.40 -9.61 -7.80
C VAL A 164 -2.52 -9.24 -8.77
N ALA A 165 -3.67 -8.77 -8.26
CA ALA A 165 -4.78 -8.36 -9.10
C ALA A 165 -4.42 -7.16 -10.01
N ALA A 166 -3.65 -6.19 -9.51
CA ALA A 166 -3.14 -5.08 -10.30
C ALA A 166 -2.18 -5.56 -11.40
N SER A 167 -1.25 -6.45 -11.06
CA SER A 167 -0.31 -7.05 -12.02
C SER A 167 -1.03 -7.84 -13.13
N GLN A 168 -2.04 -8.64 -12.77
CA GLN A 168 -2.85 -9.38 -13.73
C GLN A 168 -3.60 -8.46 -14.70
N ARG A 169 -4.15 -7.34 -14.21
CA ARG A 169 -4.81 -6.33 -15.07
C ARG A 169 -3.82 -5.73 -16.05
N HIS A 170 -2.61 -5.38 -15.62
CA HIS A 170 -1.57 -4.85 -16.49
C HIS A 170 -1.12 -5.88 -17.54
N ALA A 171 -0.94 -7.15 -17.16
CA ALA A 171 -0.59 -8.23 -18.06
C ALA A 171 -1.69 -8.47 -19.12
N THR A 172 -2.97 -8.43 -18.70
CA THR A 172 -4.09 -8.57 -19.64
C THR A 172 -4.15 -7.41 -20.63
N LEU A 173 -3.98 -6.18 -20.16
CA LEU A 173 -3.92 -4.99 -21.02
C LEU A 173 -2.74 -5.07 -21.99
N GLY A 174 -1.57 -5.48 -21.52
CA GLY A 174 -0.39 -5.68 -22.35
C GLY A 174 -0.65 -6.69 -23.47
N ARG A 175 -1.26 -7.84 -23.16
CA ARG A 175 -1.61 -8.86 -24.14
C ARG A 175 -2.59 -8.33 -25.20
N TYR A 176 -3.63 -7.63 -24.78
CA TYR A 176 -4.59 -7.01 -25.67
C TYR A 176 -3.94 -6.00 -26.61
N MET A 177 -3.05 -5.17 -26.10
CA MET A 177 -2.27 -4.21 -26.91
C MET A 177 -1.40 -4.93 -27.95
N LEU A 178 -0.82 -6.08 -27.59
CA LEU A 178 -0.04 -6.91 -28.51
C LEU A 178 -0.88 -7.51 -29.67
N GLU A 179 -2.04 -8.05 -29.33
CA GLU A 179 -2.97 -8.59 -30.33
C GLU A 179 -3.40 -7.51 -31.33
N MET A 180 -3.68 -6.29 -30.82
CA MET A 180 -4.07 -5.17 -31.70
C MET A 180 -2.92 -4.60 -32.53
N ARG A 181 -1.66 -4.79 -32.10
CA ARG A 181 -0.49 -4.22 -32.80
C ARG A 181 -0.42 -4.58 -34.28
N HIS A 182 -0.64 -5.84 -34.61
CA HIS A 182 -0.60 -6.30 -35.99
C HIS A 182 -1.69 -5.66 -36.86
N GLY A 183 -2.90 -5.56 -36.30
CA GLY A 183 -3.99 -4.88 -37.00
C GLY A 183 -3.70 -3.39 -37.20
N LEU A 184 -3.21 -2.70 -36.20
CA LEU A 184 -2.87 -1.29 -36.29
C LEU A 184 -1.71 -1.02 -37.24
N ASN A 185 -0.65 -1.83 -37.25
CA ASN A 185 0.45 -1.70 -38.19
C ASN A 185 -0.01 -1.91 -39.63
N ASN A 186 -0.87 -2.89 -39.89
CA ASN A 186 -1.42 -3.12 -41.21
C ASN A 186 -2.27 -1.94 -41.68
N CYS A 187 -3.12 -1.38 -40.84
CA CYS A 187 -3.90 -0.20 -41.16
C CYS A 187 -3.00 1.02 -41.41
N LEU A 188 -1.99 1.25 -40.58
CA LEU A 188 -1.03 2.36 -40.76
C LEU A 188 -0.23 2.23 -42.05
N THR A 189 0.26 1.01 -42.36
CA THR A 189 0.96 0.74 -43.64
C THR A 189 0.06 1.02 -44.83
N SER A 190 -1.21 0.64 -44.74
CA SER A 190 -2.18 0.93 -45.80
C SER A 190 -2.44 2.43 -45.98
N VAL A 191 -2.60 3.16 -44.86
CA VAL A 191 -2.81 4.61 -44.90
C VAL A 191 -1.58 5.33 -45.42
N LEU A 192 -0.39 4.97 -45.00
CA LEU A 192 0.88 5.54 -45.48
C LEU A 192 1.06 5.29 -46.98
N GLY A 193 0.90 4.04 -47.41
CA GLY A 193 1.06 3.68 -48.85
C GLY A 193 0.07 4.41 -49.74
N ASN A 194 -1.20 4.51 -49.34
CA ASN A 194 -2.18 5.26 -50.14
C ASN A 194 -1.89 6.78 -50.15
N ALA A 195 -1.46 7.35 -49.02
CA ALA A 195 -1.08 8.76 -48.95
C ALA A 195 0.14 9.06 -49.82
N GLU A 196 1.15 8.18 -49.84
CA GLU A 196 2.32 8.29 -50.69
C GLU A 196 1.96 8.19 -52.20
N LEU A 197 1.14 7.23 -52.57
CA LEU A 197 0.66 7.09 -53.96
C LEU A 197 -0.06 8.34 -54.43
N LEU A 198 -0.96 8.90 -53.61
CA LEU A 198 -1.67 10.15 -53.95
C LEU A 198 -0.73 11.35 -54.08
N LEU A 199 0.34 11.41 -53.29
CA LEU A 199 1.33 12.50 -53.37
C LEU A 199 2.25 12.40 -54.55
N LEU A 200 2.49 11.16 -55.05
CA LEU A 200 3.35 10.89 -56.23
C LEU A 200 2.67 11.17 -57.55
N GLU A 201 1.33 11.18 -57.64
CA GLU A 201 0.60 11.44 -58.88
C GLU A 201 0.56 12.95 -59.23
N PRO A 202 1.26 13.38 -60.27
CA PRO A 202 1.29 14.79 -60.64
C PRO A 202 -0.03 15.23 -61.25
N GLY A 203 -0.60 16.31 -60.70
CA GLY A 203 -1.74 17.01 -61.27
C GLY A 203 -3.14 16.50 -60.91
N MET A 204 -3.26 15.44 -60.15
CA MET A 204 -4.55 14.89 -59.71
C MET A 204 -5.17 15.62 -58.51
N LEU A 205 -4.38 16.24 -57.68
CA LEU A 205 -4.82 16.89 -56.44
C LEU A 205 -4.72 18.41 -56.54
N SER A 206 -5.73 19.12 -56.03
CA SER A 206 -5.61 20.56 -55.73
C SER A 206 -4.54 20.80 -54.68
N ALA A 207 -4.00 22.01 -54.60
CA ALA A 207 -3.01 22.38 -53.57
C ALA A 207 -3.53 22.06 -52.16
N GLU A 208 -4.78 22.41 -51.91
CA GLU A 208 -5.46 22.19 -50.59
C GLU A 208 -5.61 20.69 -50.28
N ALA A 209 -5.99 19.85 -51.27
CA ALA A 209 -6.08 18.41 -51.07
C ALA A 209 -4.71 17.76 -50.88
N ARG A 210 -3.67 18.28 -51.55
CA ARG A 210 -2.28 17.83 -51.33
C ARG A 210 -1.79 18.10 -49.91
N ASP A 211 -2.10 19.27 -49.36
CA ASP A 211 -1.75 19.64 -47.97
C ASP A 211 -2.48 18.76 -46.97
N GLN A 212 -3.74 18.41 -47.22
CA GLN A 212 -4.48 17.46 -46.36
C GLN A 212 -3.86 16.07 -46.39
N VAL A 213 -3.53 15.52 -47.58
CA VAL A 213 -2.85 14.21 -47.71
C VAL A 213 -1.50 14.22 -47.01
N HIS A 214 -0.75 15.33 -47.12
CA HIS A 214 0.53 15.47 -46.41
C HIS A 214 0.36 15.47 -44.93
N THR A 215 -0.70 16.07 -44.42
CA THR A 215 -1.04 16.04 -42.99
C THR A 215 -1.39 14.62 -42.54
N ILE A 216 -2.20 13.89 -43.32
CA ILE A 216 -2.54 12.48 -43.04
C ILE A 216 -1.27 11.63 -42.97
N HIS A 217 -0.39 11.74 -43.98
CA HIS A 217 0.88 11.04 -44.01
C HIS A 217 1.73 11.31 -42.77
N THR A 218 1.88 12.58 -42.41
CA THR A 218 2.65 12.99 -41.23
C THR A 218 2.07 12.42 -39.94
N MET A 219 0.74 12.43 -39.77
CA MET A 219 0.07 11.84 -38.62
C MET A 219 0.23 10.32 -38.55
N ALA A 220 0.12 9.63 -39.67
CA ALA A 220 0.32 8.19 -39.75
C ALA A 220 1.76 7.79 -39.40
N MET A 221 2.75 8.57 -39.86
CA MET A 221 4.16 8.38 -39.45
C MET A 221 4.36 8.51 -37.96
N ARG A 222 3.77 9.54 -37.33
CA ARG A 222 3.84 9.71 -35.88
C ARG A 222 3.20 8.53 -35.15
N MET A 223 2.07 8.04 -35.61
CA MET A 223 1.43 6.85 -35.01
C MET A 223 2.31 5.61 -35.18
N HIS A 224 2.98 5.45 -36.32
CA HIS A 224 3.92 4.36 -36.53
C HIS A 224 5.11 4.41 -35.56
N GLU A 225 5.68 5.59 -35.30
CA GLU A 225 6.73 5.79 -34.28
C GLU A 225 6.26 5.42 -32.87
N VAL A 226 5.04 5.81 -32.50
CA VAL A 226 4.47 5.43 -31.21
C VAL A 226 4.35 3.91 -31.09
N MET A 227 3.86 3.24 -32.14
CA MET A 227 3.73 1.78 -32.18
C MET A 227 5.10 1.08 -32.09
N GLN A 228 6.13 1.63 -32.66
CA GLN A 228 7.50 1.10 -32.56
C GLN A 228 8.04 1.19 -31.12
N ARG A 229 7.79 2.28 -30.43
CA ARG A 229 8.18 2.43 -29.01
C ARG A 229 7.47 1.41 -28.12
N PHE A 230 6.19 1.09 -28.39
CA PHE A 230 5.51 0.02 -27.67
C PHE A 230 6.18 -1.34 -27.87
N SER A 231 6.70 -1.62 -29.07
CA SER A 231 7.42 -2.87 -29.33
C SER A 231 8.73 -3.01 -28.58
N SER A 232 9.44 -1.90 -28.34
CA SER A 232 10.67 -1.89 -27.55
C SER A 232 10.37 -2.16 -26.08
N LEU A 233 9.35 -1.51 -25.50
CA LEU A 233 8.89 -1.73 -24.14
C LEU A 233 8.46 -3.18 -23.89
N GLU A 234 7.79 -3.79 -24.85
CA GLU A 234 7.40 -5.20 -24.78
C GLU A 234 8.62 -6.13 -24.66
N SER A 235 9.61 -5.91 -25.50
CA SER A 235 10.85 -6.70 -25.45
C SER A 235 11.54 -6.57 -24.09
N GLU A 236 11.59 -5.38 -23.52
CA GLU A 236 12.14 -5.13 -22.20
C GLU A 236 11.33 -5.85 -21.10
N MET A 237 10.00 -5.82 -21.17
CA MET A 237 9.14 -6.54 -20.21
C MET A 237 9.33 -8.05 -20.30
N GLN A 238 9.42 -8.64 -21.51
CA GLN A 238 9.66 -10.07 -21.70
C GLN A 238 11.04 -10.49 -21.18
N PHE A 239 12.06 -9.65 -21.32
CA PHE A 239 13.38 -9.91 -20.73
C PHE A 239 13.34 -9.87 -19.21
N ALA A 240 12.63 -8.91 -18.61
CA ALA A 240 12.47 -8.82 -17.16
C ALA A 240 11.71 -10.03 -16.59
N GLU A 241 10.64 -10.51 -17.24
CA GLU A 241 9.90 -11.71 -16.84
C GLU A 241 10.77 -12.98 -16.89
N LYS A 242 11.54 -13.16 -17.96
CA LYS A 242 12.47 -14.30 -18.08
C LYS A 242 13.59 -14.25 -17.05
N GLY A 243 14.08 -13.07 -16.70
CA GLY A 243 15.07 -12.86 -15.65
C GLY A 243 14.56 -13.30 -14.27
N SER A 244 13.35 -12.90 -13.92
CA SER A 244 12.73 -13.22 -12.63
C SER A 244 12.42 -14.71 -12.47
N HIS A 245 12.01 -15.41 -13.52
CA HIS A 245 11.78 -16.84 -13.49
C HIS A 245 13.08 -17.67 -13.37
N SER A 246 14.18 -17.17 -13.93
CA SER A 246 15.48 -17.88 -13.82
C SER A 246 16.08 -17.74 -12.41
N GLU A 247 15.79 -16.68 -11.68
CA GLU A 247 16.29 -16.46 -10.33
C GLU A 247 15.48 -17.27 -9.31
N THR A 248 14.18 -17.37 -9.48
CA THR A 248 13.31 -18.22 -8.64
C THR A 248 13.64 -19.72 -8.80
N ALA A 249 13.99 -20.15 -10.00
CA ALA A 249 14.41 -21.54 -10.26
C ALA A 249 15.78 -21.87 -9.65
N ARG A 250 16.68 -20.90 -9.51
CA ARG A 250 18.00 -21.11 -8.85
C ARG A 250 17.89 -21.21 -7.34
N VAL A 251 17.00 -20.44 -6.72
CA VAL A 251 16.79 -20.48 -5.25
C VAL A 251 16.15 -21.80 -4.82
N SER A 252 15.30 -22.40 -5.66
CA SER A 252 14.67 -23.70 -5.36
C SER A 252 15.58 -24.92 -5.56
N GLN A 253 16.77 -24.76 -6.14
CA GLN A 253 17.74 -25.83 -6.40
C GLN A 253 18.97 -25.82 -5.48
N SER A 254 19.02 -25.01 -4.43
CA SER A 254 20.09 -25.09 -3.44
C SER A 254 19.96 -26.39 -2.65
N PRO A 255 20.91 -27.36 -2.76
CA PRO A 255 20.83 -28.58 -2.01
C PRO A 255 21.05 -28.28 -0.52
N VAL A 256 20.10 -28.72 0.30
CA VAL A 256 20.28 -28.83 1.74
C VAL A 256 21.40 -29.86 1.94
N SER A 257 22.63 -29.38 2.07
CA SER A 257 23.77 -30.19 2.45
C SER A 257 23.68 -30.40 3.97
N GLY A 258 23.06 -31.52 4.37
CA GLY A 258 23.10 -31.98 5.72
C GLY A 258 24.44 -32.65 5.98
N ALA A 259 25.06 -32.31 7.09
CA ALA A 259 26.00 -33.15 7.86
C ALA A 259 25.75 -32.83 9.33
#